data_b040355f580b0c3de56af8e8fc58898c
#
_entry.id   b040355f580b0c3de56af8e8fc58898c
#
_cell.length_a   1.000
_cell.length_b   1.000
_cell.length_c   1.000
_cell.angle_alpha   90.00
_cell.angle_beta   90.00
_cell.angle_gamma   90.00
#
_symmetry.space_group_name_H-M   'P 1'
#
loop_
_entity.id
_entity.type
_entity.pdbx_description
1 polymer ?
#
loop_
_entity_poly.entity_id
_entity_poly.type
_entity_poly.pdbx_seq_one_letter_code
_entity_poly.pdbx_strand_id
1 'polypeptide(L)'
;MRHARAEPGGETDAERELAQRGWDDAREAGRWLADAGFAPDGGLVSAARRTRSTWLALSEGGSFEADATYSESLYAAGPETALDLVRESDESRTSLVVIGHNPTVAYLAQLLDDGSGDADAAREMAIGFPAGALAWFEVESPWAELDLAGARLVGFHVGGR
;
A
#
# COMPACT_ATOMS: atom_id res chain seq x y z
N MET A 1 1.31 0.50 -0.45
CA MET A 1 1.05 1.91 -0.03
C MET A 1 1.58 2.15 1.37
N ARG A 2 2.25 3.26 1.61
CA ARG A 2 2.53 3.74 2.96
C ARG A 2 1.29 4.45 3.51
N HIS A 3 0.97 4.26 4.82
CA HIS A 3 -0.12 5.01 5.43
C HIS A 3 0.00 6.51 5.14
N ALA A 4 -1.11 7.19 4.98
CA ALA A 4 -1.15 8.61 4.74
C ALA A 4 -0.75 9.42 6.00
N ARG A 5 -0.67 10.73 5.90
CA ARG A 5 -0.19 11.61 6.96
C ARG A 5 -0.99 11.45 8.24
N ALA A 6 -0.31 11.12 9.33
CA ALA A 6 -0.90 10.97 10.65
C ALA A 6 -0.62 12.18 11.55
N GLU A 7 -1.47 12.37 12.55
CA GLU A 7 -1.24 13.31 13.64
C GLU A 7 0.03 12.93 14.43
N PRO A 8 0.75 13.90 14.99
CA PRO A 8 1.98 13.63 15.73
C PRO A 8 1.72 12.96 17.08
N GLY A 9 0.52 13.10 17.66
CA GLY A 9 0.14 12.61 18.99
C GLY A 9 -0.84 11.43 18.95
N GLY A 10 -0.85 10.65 20.03
CA GLY A 10 -1.74 9.54 20.34
C GLY A 10 -1.36 8.97 21.70
N GLU A 11 -2.23 8.20 22.37
CA GLU A 11 -1.89 7.54 23.64
C GLU A 11 -0.74 6.56 23.46
N THR A 12 -0.74 5.86 22.31
CA THR A 12 0.36 5.03 21.85
C THR A 12 0.65 5.33 20.36
N ASP A 13 1.79 4.86 19.82
CA ASP A 13 2.07 5.03 18.40
C ASP A 13 1.00 4.35 17.51
N ALA A 14 0.49 3.20 17.93
CA ALA A 14 -0.53 2.46 17.17
C ALA A 14 -1.88 3.22 17.09
N GLU A 15 -2.18 4.06 18.08
CA GLU A 15 -3.44 4.82 18.18
C GLU A 15 -3.39 6.22 17.54
N ARG A 16 -2.25 6.62 16.99
CA ARG A 16 -2.16 7.88 16.24
C ARG A 16 -3.16 7.89 15.10
N GLU A 17 -3.96 8.94 15.07
CA GLU A 17 -4.99 9.12 14.05
C GLU A 17 -4.42 9.66 12.73
N LEU A 18 -5.19 9.54 11.69
CA LEU A 18 -4.90 10.18 10.42
C LEU A 18 -5.21 11.68 10.51
N ALA A 19 -4.29 12.52 10.08
CA ALA A 19 -4.52 13.96 9.95
C ALA A 19 -5.54 14.24 8.82
N GLN A 20 -6.25 15.38 8.88
CA GLN A 20 -7.22 15.75 7.84
C GLN A 20 -6.61 15.67 6.43
N ARG A 21 -5.40 16.21 6.24
CA ARG A 21 -4.70 16.11 4.97
C ARG A 21 -4.40 14.67 4.56
N GLY A 22 -4.15 13.79 5.53
CA GLY A 22 -3.96 12.36 5.26
C GLY A 22 -5.21 11.68 4.72
N TRP A 23 -6.40 12.07 5.22
CA TRP A 23 -7.68 11.63 4.68
C TRP A 23 -7.85 12.08 3.22
N ASP A 24 -7.52 13.32 2.92
CA ASP A 24 -7.68 13.90 1.58
C ASP A 24 -6.68 13.26 0.59
N ASP A 25 -5.41 13.09 0.99
CA ASP A 25 -4.36 12.44 0.20
C ASP A 25 -4.73 10.95 -0.10
N ALA A 26 -5.28 10.22 0.89
CA ALA A 26 -5.69 8.83 0.69
C ALA A 26 -6.92 8.70 -0.22
N ARG A 27 -7.91 9.62 -0.12
CA ARG A 27 -9.03 9.66 -1.07
C ARG A 27 -8.57 9.96 -2.49
N GLU A 28 -7.59 10.86 -2.64
CA GLU A 28 -6.98 11.16 -3.94
C GLU A 28 -6.32 9.93 -4.54
N ALA A 29 -5.53 9.18 -3.74
CA ALA A 29 -4.92 7.92 -4.17
C ALA A 29 -5.98 6.89 -4.61
N GLY A 30 -7.11 6.81 -3.90
CA GLY A 30 -8.23 5.94 -4.30
C GLY A 30 -8.83 6.34 -5.65
N ARG A 31 -9.06 7.63 -5.89
CA ARG A 31 -9.52 8.12 -7.20
C ARG A 31 -8.51 7.83 -8.30
N TRP A 32 -7.22 8.05 -8.03
CA TRP A 32 -6.15 7.77 -8.99
C TRP A 32 -6.15 6.30 -9.42
N LEU A 33 -6.31 5.36 -8.48
CA LEU A 33 -6.44 3.93 -8.79
C LEU A 33 -7.69 3.64 -9.63
N ALA A 34 -8.84 4.18 -9.26
CA ALA A 34 -10.09 3.96 -9.97
C ALA A 34 -10.05 4.53 -11.40
N ASP A 35 -9.49 5.73 -11.58
CA ASP A 35 -9.32 6.38 -12.89
C ASP A 35 -8.35 5.58 -13.79
N ALA A 36 -7.37 4.90 -13.19
CA ALA A 36 -6.47 3.98 -13.90
C ALA A 36 -7.10 2.59 -14.17
N GLY A 37 -8.34 2.36 -13.76
CA GLY A 37 -9.05 1.10 -13.98
C GLY A 37 -8.74 0.01 -12.96
N PHE A 38 -8.07 0.33 -11.84
CA PHE A 38 -7.78 -0.62 -10.78
C PHE A 38 -8.91 -0.61 -9.74
N ALA A 39 -9.40 -1.79 -9.40
CA ALA A 39 -10.33 -2.02 -8.30
C ALA A 39 -9.82 -3.19 -7.45
N PRO A 40 -9.43 -2.97 -6.18
CA PRO A 40 -8.98 -4.06 -5.32
C PRO A 40 -10.15 -4.98 -4.96
N ASP A 41 -9.89 -6.27 -4.89
CA ASP A 41 -10.80 -7.24 -4.31
C ASP A 41 -10.41 -7.62 -2.86
N GLY A 42 -9.32 -7.05 -2.35
CA GLY A 42 -8.91 -7.18 -0.97
C GLY A 42 -7.89 -6.16 -0.50
N GLY A 43 -7.81 -6.01 0.84
CA GLY A 43 -6.79 -5.25 1.53
C GLY A 43 -6.03 -6.07 2.56
N LEU A 44 -4.69 -5.97 2.59
CA LEU A 44 -3.83 -6.40 3.68
C LEU A 44 -3.30 -5.14 4.38
N VAL A 45 -3.82 -4.85 5.55
CA VAL A 45 -3.64 -3.55 6.21
C VAL A 45 -3.06 -3.75 7.60
N SER A 46 -2.01 -3.02 7.95
CA SER A 46 -1.49 -2.99 9.32
C SER A 46 -2.59 -2.59 10.31
N ALA A 47 -2.58 -3.19 11.49
CA ALA A 47 -3.61 -2.97 12.50
C ALA A 47 -3.61 -1.58 13.14
N ALA A 48 -2.57 -0.75 12.93
CA ALA A 48 -2.51 0.60 13.46
C ALA A 48 -3.67 1.48 12.96
N ARG A 49 -4.10 2.44 13.78
CA ARG A 49 -5.26 3.30 13.49
C ARG A 49 -5.09 4.07 12.18
N ARG A 50 -3.92 4.67 11.96
CA ARG A 50 -3.60 5.43 10.76
C ARG A 50 -3.64 4.61 9.45
N THR A 51 -3.25 3.33 9.48
CA THR A 51 -3.34 2.43 8.33
C THR A 51 -4.76 2.01 8.03
N ARG A 52 -5.55 1.70 9.07
CA ARG A 52 -7.00 1.43 8.94
C ARG A 52 -7.73 2.63 8.34
N SER A 53 -7.47 3.84 8.85
CA SER A 53 -8.06 5.07 8.33
C SER A 53 -7.62 5.37 6.90
N THR A 54 -6.36 5.05 6.54
CA THR A 54 -5.87 5.16 5.17
C THR A 54 -6.65 4.24 4.23
N TRP A 55 -6.91 2.98 4.62
CA TRP A 55 -7.74 2.05 3.84
C TRP A 55 -9.15 2.58 3.64
N LEU A 56 -9.80 3.06 4.70
CA LEU A 56 -11.15 3.62 4.63
C LEU A 56 -11.22 4.80 3.65
N ALA A 57 -10.27 5.74 3.76
CA ALA A 57 -10.22 6.90 2.89
C ALA A 57 -9.92 6.54 1.43
N LEU A 58 -8.99 5.60 1.20
CA LEU A 58 -8.69 5.06 -0.13
C LEU A 58 -9.94 4.43 -0.77
N SER A 59 -10.64 3.57 -0.01
CA SER A 59 -11.84 2.88 -0.47
C SER A 59 -12.97 3.88 -0.78
N GLU A 60 -13.16 4.89 0.09
CA GLU A 60 -14.11 5.97 -0.16
C GLU A 60 -13.78 6.74 -1.45
N GLY A 61 -12.50 7.09 -1.64
CA GLY A 61 -12.06 7.84 -2.82
C GLY A 61 -12.23 7.07 -4.14
N GLY A 62 -11.95 5.77 -4.14
CA GLY A 62 -12.08 4.90 -5.31
C GLY A 62 -13.45 4.22 -5.45
N SER A 63 -14.35 4.41 -4.48
CA SER A 63 -15.63 3.68 -4.38
C SER A 63 -15.43 2.16 -4.35
N PHE A 64 -14.42 1.70 -3.60
CA PHE A 64 -14.11 0.27 -3.48
C PHE A 64 -14.95 -0.36 -2.37
N GLU A 65 -15.53 -1.53 -2.65
CA GLU A 65 -16.35 -2.30 -1.70
C GLU A 65 -15.60 -3.49 -1.08
N ALA A 66 -14.30 -3.62 -1.38
CA ALA A 66 -13.49 -4.73 -0.91
C ALA A 66 -13.26 -4.69 0.61
N ASP A 67 -13.20 -5.86 1.23
CA ASP A 67 -12.85 -6.01 2.64
C ASP A 67 -11.33 -5.99 2.85
N ALA A 68 -10.90 -5.56 4.04
CA ALA A 68 -9.52 -5.61 4.46
C ALA A 68 -9.30 -6.59 5.62
N THR A 69 -8.17 -7.31 5.54
CA THR A 69 -7.60 -8.05 6.67
C THR A 69 -6.66 -7.11 7.43
N TYR A 70 -6.91 -6.93 8.72
CA TYR A 70 -6.06 -6.11 9.59
C TYR A 70 -5.05 -6.99 10.31
N SER A 71 -3.75 -6.73 10.11
CA SER A 71 -2.64 -7.57 10.57
C SER A 71 -1.78 -6.86 11.61
N GLU A 72 -1.71 -7.42 12.82
CA GLU A 72 -0.76 -7.00 13.85
C GLU A 72 0.69 -7.34 13.43
N SER A 73 0.88 -8.45 12.74
CA SER A 73 2.19 -8.86 12.23
C SER A 73 2.74 -7.83 11.24
N LEU A 74 1.90 -7.25 10.39
CA LEU A 74 2.32 -6.22 9.42
C LEU A 74 2.71 -4.89 10.12
N TYR A 75 2.20 -4.62 11.33
CA TYR A 75 2.57 -3.41 12.08
C TYR A 75 4.06 -3.38 12.41
N ALA A 76 4.65 -4.50 12.81
CA ALA A 76 6.05 -4.62 13.21
C ALA A 76 6.93 -5.32 12.16
N ALA A 77 6.39 -5.62 10.98
CA ALA A 77 7.07 -6.40 9.96
C ALA A 77 8.29 -5.69 9.37
N GLY A 78 9.34 -6.46 9.08
CA GLY A 78 10.32 -6.12 8.07
C GLY A 78 9.82 -6.45 6.65
N PRO A 79 10.55 -6.08 5.59
CA PRO A 79 10.10 -6.27 4.21
C PRO A 79 9.89 -7.75 3.84
N GLU A 80 10.72 -8.66 4.34
CA GLU A 80 10.60 -10.11 4.10
C GLU A 80 9.32 -10.66 4.74
N THR A 81 9.07 -10.32 6.00
CA THR A 81 7.83 -10.70 6.69
C THR A 81 6.59 -10.12 5.99
N ALA A 82 6.68 -8.89 5.50
CA ALA A 82 5.59 -8.28 4.74
C ALA A 82 5.32 -9.03 3.43
N LEU A 83 6.37 -9.50 2.74
CA LEU A 83 6.24 -10.35 1.55
C LEU A 83 5.59 -11.69 1.90
N ASP A 84 5.99 -12.33 2.99
CA ASP A 84 5.38 -13.58 3.44
C ASP A 84 3.89 -13.42 3.75
N LEU A 85 3.49 -12.32 4.39
CA LEU A 85 2.08 -12.00 4.62
C LEU A 85 1.29 -11.78 3.31
N VAL A 86 1.93 -11.23 2.27
CA VAL A 86 1.32 -11.14 0.93
C VAL A 86 1.14 -12.54 0.33
N ARG A 87 2.15 -13.40 0.45
CA ARG A 87 2.10 -14.80 -0.04
C ARG A 87 1.01 -15.64 0.63
N GLU A 88 0.66 -15.32 1.87
CA GLU A 88 -0.41 -15.96 2.65
C GLU A 88 -1.81 -15.44 2.29
N SER A 89 -1.92 -14.46 1.40
CA SER A 89 -3.21 -13.92 0.98
C SER A 89 -4.05 -14.98 0.26
N ASP A 90 -5.38 -14.85 0.38
CA ASP A 90 -6.32 -15.76 -0.26
C ASP A 90 -6.10 -15.75 -1.79
N GLU A 91 -5.82 -16.92 -2.36
CA GLU A 91 -5.55 -17.09 -3.80
C GLU A 91 -6.76 -16.77 -4.70
N SER A 92 -7.96 -16.70 -4.15
CA SER A 92 -9.14 -16.24 -4.88
C SER A 92 -9.10 -14.73 -5.17
N ARG A 93 -8.28 -13.97 -4.45
CA ARG A 93 -8.09 -12.54 -4.68
C ARG A 93 -7.11 -12.31 -5.83
N THR A 94 -7.54 -11.54 -6.81
CA THR A 94 -6.76 -11.22 -8.01
C THR A 94 -6.09 -9.85 -7.92
N SER A 95 -6.51 -9.02 -6.96
CA SER A 95 -5.96 -7.68 -6.73
C SER A 95 -5.95 -7.35 -5.24
N LEU A 96 -4.81 -6.85 -4.75
CA LEU A 96 -4.58 -6.62 -3.33
C LEU A 96 -3.95 -5.25 -3.09
N VAL A 97 -4.49 -4.51 -2.15
CA VAL A 97 -3.83 -3.31 -1.61
C VAL A 97 -3.16 -3.64 -0.29
N VAL A 98 -1.85 -3.42 -0.21
CA VAL A 98 -1.07 -3.58 1.03
C VAL A 98 -0.80 -2.21 1.62
N ILE A 99 -1.23 -1.96 2.87
CA ILE A 99 -1.01 -0.69 3.57
C ILE A 99 -0.21 -0.92 4.86
N GLY A 100 0.99 -0.34 4.90
CA GLY A 100 1.90 -0.50 6.02
C GLY A 100 2.69 0.77 6.34
N HIS A 101 3.88 0.55 6.87
CA HIS A 101 4.76 1.58 7.42
C HIS A 101 6.12 1.58 6.73
N ASN A 102 6.81 2.73 6.74
CA ASN A 102 8.22 2.80 6.38
C ASN A 102 9.09 2.39 7.59
N PRO A 103 10.27 1.78 7.31
CA PRO A 103 10.84 1.56 5.97
C PRO A 103 10.30 0.33 5.22
N THR A 104 9.48 -0.50 5.85
CA THR A 104 9.04 -1.81 5.36
C THR A 104 8.41 -1.75 3.97
N VAL A 105 7.40 -0.91 3.75
CA VAL A 105 6.70 -0.86 2.46
C VAL A 105 7.56 -0.25 1.35
N ALA A 106 8.45 0.68 1.69
CA ALA A 106 9.39 1.24 0.72
C ALA A 106 10.39 0.19 0.23
N TYR A 107 10.98 -0.59 1.15
CA TYR A 107 11.90 -1.68 0.79
C TYR A 107 11.16 -2.81 0.08
N LEU A 108 9.96 -3.19 0.53
CA LEU A 108 9.16 -4.21 -0.15
C LEU A 108 8.90 -3.81 -1.62
N ALA A 109 8.51 -2.57 -1.87
CA ALA A 109 8.28 -2.08 -3.22
C ALA A 109 9.54 -2.16 -4.09
N GLN A 110 10.71 -1.79 -3.55
CA GLN A 110 11.99 -1.91 -4.25
C GLN A 110 12.40 -3.36 -4.50
N LEU A 111 12.13 -4.27 -3.56
CA LEU A 111 12.47 -5.69 -3.69
C LEU A 111 11.58 -6.41 -4.70
N LEU A 112 10.33 -5.97 -4.87
CA LEU A 112 9.38 -6.56 -5.82
C LEU A 112 9.63 -6.13 -7.27
N ASP A 113 10.15 -4.92 -7.49
CA ASP A 113 10.37 -4.36 -8.83
C ASP A 113 11.36 -5.21 -9.64
N ASP A 114 10.93 -5.72 -10.77
CA ASP A 114 11.75 -6.50 -11.71
C ASP A 114 12.57 -5.61 -12.67
N GLY A 115 12.37 -4.30 -12.61
CA GLY A 115 13.05 -3.32 -13.47
C GLY A 115 12.52 -3.24 -14.90
N SER A 116 11.49 -3.99 -15.26
CA SER A 116 10.89 -3.98 -16.61
C SER A 116 9.74 -2.98 -16.77
N GLY A 117 9.33 -2.33 -15.67
CA GLY A 117 8.15 -1.50 -15.60
C GLY A 117 8.34 -0.06 -16.07
N ASP A 118 7.49 0.83 -15.57
CA ASP A 118 7.51 2.26 -15.88
C ASP A 118 8.75 2.95 -15.29
N ALA A 119 9.62 3.48 -16.16
CA ALA A 119 10.89 4.08 -15.76
C ALA A 119 10.73 5.41 -14.98
N ASP A 120 9.66 6.16 -15.22
CA ASP A 120 9.40 7.40 -14.51
C ASP A 120 8.86 7.09 -13.11
N ALA A 121 7.95 6.14 -12.99
CA ALA A 121 7.48 5.61 -11.71
C ALA A 121 8.63 5.04 -10.87
N ALA A 122 9.54 4.27 -11.48
CA ALA A 122 10.71 3.71 -10.80
C ALA A 122 11.64 4.82 -10.28
N ARG A 123 11.85 5.86 -11.09
CA ARG A 123 12.66 7.03 -10.68
C ARG A 123 12.03 7.80 -9.53
N GLU A 124 10.71 8.04 -9.58
CA GLU A 124 9.99 8.71 -8.50
C GLU A 124 10.01 7.88 -7.21
N MET A 125 9.78 6.58 -7.30
CA MET A 125 9.86 5.64 -6.16
C MET A 125 11.25 5.63 -5.53
N ALA A 126 12.32 5.69 -6.33
CA ALA A 126 13.71 5.75 -5.86
C ALA A 126 14.06 7.07 -5.16
N ILE A 127 13.43 8.19 -5.53
CA ILE A 127 13.60 9.48 -4.84
C ILE A 127 13.06 9.42 -3.42
N GLY A 128 11.98 8.67 -3.19
CA GLY A 128 11.44 8.46 -1.85
C GLY A 128 10.02 7.92 -1.82
N PHE A 129 9.64 7.43 -0.64
CA PHE A 129 8.33 6.84 -0.38
C PHE A 129 7.63 7.59 0.76
N PRO A 130 7.13 8.82 0.52
CA PRO A 130 6.52 9.65 1.56
C PRO A 130 5.19 9.09 2.07
N ALA A 131 4.63 9.68 3.12
CA ALA A 131 3.32 9.31 3.64
C ALA A 131 2.25 9.47 2.54
N GLY A 132 1.41 8.44 2.36
CA GLY A 132 0.43 8.37 1.29
C GLY A 132 0.96 7.88 -0.06
N ALA A 133 2.29 7.68 -0.20
CA ALA A 133 2.85 7.14 -1.44
C ALA A 133 2.32 5.73 -1.71
N LEU A 134 2.03 5.45 -2.98
CA LEU A 134 1.50 4.19 -3.48
C LEU A 134 2.30 3.78 -4.72
N ALA A 135 2.82 2.54 -4.73
CA ALA A 135 3.38 1.89 -5.89
C ALA A 135 2.41 0.80 -6.36
N TRP A 136 2.12 0.78 -7.66
CA TRP A 136 1.25 -0.20 -8.29
C TRP A 136 2.06 -1.16 -9.14
N PHE A 137 1.91 -2.45 -8.86
CA PHE A 137 2.60 -3.53 -9.54
C PHE A 137 1.62 -4.47 -10.23
N GLU A 138 2.03 -5.01 -11.36
CA GLU A 138 1.47 -6.22 -11.95
C GLU A 138 2.28 -7.44 -11.53
N VAL A 139 1.57 -8.49 -11.11
CA VAL A 139 2.13 -9.76 -10.65
C VAL A 139 1.56 -10.87 -11.52
N GLU A 140 2.42 -11.69 -12.15
CA GLU A 140 1.98 -12.79 -13.02
C GLU A 140 1.87 -14.13 -12.27
N SER A 141 2.57 -14.27 -11.13
CA SER A 141 2.53 -15.49 -10.31
C SER A 141 1.34 -15.50 -9.35
N PRO A 142 0.91 -16.68 -8.85
CA PRO A 142 0.09 -16.78 -7.65
C PRO A 142 0.74 -16.06 -6.47
N TRP A 143 -0.05 -15.57 -5.51
CA TRP A 143 0.51 -14.89 -4.33
C TRP A 143 1.54 -15.73 -3.59
N ALA A 144 1.27 -17.02 -3.42
CA ALA A 144 2.17 -17.95 -2.73
C ALA A 144 3.55 -18.10 -3.40
N GLU A 145 3.66 -17.80 -4.69
CA GLU A 145 4.89 -17.92 -5.49
C GLU A 145 5.55 -16.55 -5.77
N LEU A 146 4.97 -15.44 -5.27
CA LEU A 146 5.55 -14.11 -5.47
C LEU A 146 6.93 -14.05 -4.84
N ASP A 147 7.95 -13.68 -5.62
CA ASP A 147 9.34 -13.62 -5.19
C ASP A 147 9.94 -12.22 -5.42
N LEU A 148 11.18 -12.04 -4.98
CA LEU A 148 11.96 -10.82 -5.23
C LEU A 148 12.11 -10.61 -6.74
N ALA A 149 12.04 -9.35 -7.19
CA ALA A 149 12.00 -9.00 -8.61
C ALA A 149 10.91 -9.76 -9.40
N GLY A 150 9.80 -10.06 -8.74
CA GLY A 150 8.68 -10.84 -9.28
C GLY A 150 7.48 -10.00 -9.73
N ALA A 151 7.62 -8.66 -9.77
CA ALA A 151 6.51 -7.77 -10.09
C ALA A 151 6.95 -6.61 -10.98
N ARG A 152 6.14 -6.27 -11.96
CA ARG A 152 6.37 -5.15 -12.88
C ARG A 152 5.72 -3.88 -12.35
N LEU A 153 6.51 -2.84 -12.09
CA LEU A 153 6.00 -1.54 -11.64
C LEU A 153 5.20 -0.85 -12.75
N VAL A 154 3.92 -0.59 -12.51
CA VAL A 154 3.00 0.04 -13.47
C VAL A 154 2.88 1.55 -13.24
N GLY A 155 2.93 1.98 -11.98
CA GLY A 155 2.80 3.39 -11.63
C GLY A 155 3.20 3.67 -10.19
N PHE A 156 3.45 4.96 -9.94
CA PHE A 156 3.75 5.48 -8.61
C PHE A 156 2.97 6.77 -8.38
N HIS A 157 2.32 6.88 -7.24
CA HIS A 157 1.51 8.05 -6.89
C HIS A 157 1.87 8.59 -5.52
N VAL A 158 1.88 9.91 -5.39
CA VAL A 158 2.03 10.61 -4.10
C VAL A 158 0.93 11.66 -4.00
N GLY A 159 0.00 11.48 -3.08
CA GLY A 159 -1.08 12.42 -2.84
C GLY A 159 -0.60 13.82 -2.47
N GLY A 160 -1.38 14.84 -2.85
CA GLY A 160 -1.13 16.23 -2.49
C GLY A 160 0.03 16.89 -3.25
N ARG A 161 0.41 16.40 -4.42
CA ARG A 161 1.33 17.05 -5.37
C ARG A 161 0.58 17.76 -6.46
#